data_32ba3f57e831e22612410f05d84c4ee5
#
_entry.id   32ba3f57e831e22612410f05d84c4ee5
#
_cell.length_a   1.000
_cell.length_b   1.000
_cell.length_c   1.000
_cell.angle_alpha   90.00
_cell.angle_beta   90.00
_cell.angle_gamma   90.00
#
_symmetry.space_group_name_H-M   'P 1'
#
loop_
_entity.id
_entity.type
_entity.pdbx_description
1 polymer ?
#
loop_
_entity_poly.entity_id
_entity_poly.type
_entity_poly.pdbx_seq_one_letter_code
_entity_poly.pdbx_strand_id
1 'polypeptide(L)'
;VSLRGVGILELQTGDKLKAQNVSEQLRPAFAEIYLQLAIALAERSTCARLKVGTVITSTDFRKVLAVGYNGNATGLPNCCDRHEAGNCGCLHSEENAVINCDSPRFIEKYVFVTHLPCSACAKRLINLGNVKRVYFEKDYRSRDSLELFRAVGIEVRQLTSGFALQHLGGESREVIL
;
A
#
# COMPACT_ATOMS: atom_id res chain seq x y z
N VAL A 1 60.86 17.65 30.96
CA VAL A 1 60.26 16.48 30.32
C VAL A 1 58.96 16.94 29.71
N SER A 2 58.99 17.04 28.34
CA SER A 2 57.88 17.59 27.54
C SER A 2 56.89 16.48 27.18
N LEU A 3 55.61 16.67 27.53
CA LEU A 3 54.52 15.84 27.05
C LEU A 3 53.93 16.51 25.79
N ARG A 4 54.14 15.86 24.63
CA ARG A 4 53.57 16.25 23.32
C ARG A 4 52.10 15.84 23.30
N GLY A 5 51.23 16.79 22.86
CA GLY A 5 49.81 16.63 22.75
C GLY A 5 49.39 15.58 21.72
N VAL A 6 48.37 14.83 22.04
CA VAL A 6 47.62 13.95 21.13
C VAL A 6 46.64 14.85 20.35
N GLY A 7 46.86 14.98 19.05
CA GLY A 7 45.95 15.73 18.19
C GLY A 7 44.62 15.01 18.06
N ILE A 8 43.54 15.70 18.40
CA ILE A 8 42.17 15.30 18.14
C ILE A 8 41.96 15.50 16.64
N LEU A 9 41.76 14.41 15.87
CA LEU A 9 41.32 14.49 14.48
C LEU A 9 39.89 15.03 14.47
N GLU A 10 39.73 16.29 14.06
CA GLU A 10 38.41 16.84 13.72
C GLU A 10 37.90 16.11 12.44
N LEU A 11 36.88 15.30 12.63
CA LEU A 11 36.12 14.74 11.51
C LEU A 11 35.45 15.87 10.76
N GLN A 12 35.84 16.07 9.51
CA GLN A 12 35.36 17.14 8.64
C GLN A 12 33.83 17.02 8.48
N THR A 13 33.15 18.17 8.59
CA THR A 13 31.67 18.28 8.52
C THR A 13 31.05 17.70 7.24
N GLY A 14 31.83 17.54 6.19
CA GLY A 14 31.41 16.94 4.91
C GLY A 14 31.11 15.43 4.97
N ASP A 15 31.80 14.67 5.81
CA ASP A 15 31.57 13.22 5.92
C ASP A 15 30.31 12.88 6.74
N LYS A 16 29.93 13.72 7.69
CA LYS A 16 28.66 13.55 8.43
C LYS A 16 27.44 13.83 7.55
N LEU A 17 27.52 14.83 6.66
CA LEU A 17 26.44 15.14 5.68
C LEU A 17 26.28 14.04 4.65
N LYS A 18 27.39 13.46 4.16
CA LYS A 18 27.33 12.31 3.23
C LYS A 18 26.74 11.05 3.88
N ALA A 19 27.10 10.77 5.14
CA ALA A 19 26.56 9.64 5.88
C ALA A 19 25.04 9.77 6.15
N GLN A 20 24.55 10.99 6.42
CA GLN A 20 23.13 11.27 6.61
C GLN A 20 22.34 11.07 5.30
N ASN A 21 22.86 11.56 4.16
CA ASN A 21 22.20 11.39 2.85
C ASN A 21 22.17 9.92 2.40
N VAL A 22 23.20 9.14 2.67
CA VAL A 22 23.23 7.70 2.33
C VAL A 22 22.22 6.91 3.18
N SER A 23 22.05 7.27 4.47
CA SER A 23 21.08 6.60 5.35
C SER A 23 19.61 6.92 4.99
N GLU A 24 19.32 8.12 4.49
CA GLU A 24 17.98 8.49 4.00
C GLU A 24 17.63 7.79 2.68
N GLN A 25 18.59 7.60 1.77
CA GLN A 25 18.38 6.87 0.51
C GLN A 25 18.15 5.36 0.70
N LEU A 26 18.52 4.77 1.85
CA LEU A 26 18.35 3.36 2.15
C LEU A 26 17.04 3.05 2.89
N ARG A 27 16.28 4.06 3.28
CA ARG A 27 15.06 3.87 4.04
C ARG A 27 13.85 3.83 3.09
N PRO A 28 13.12 2.69 2.98
CA PRO A 28 11.95 2.60 2.13
C PRO A 28 10.86 3.57 2.61
N ALA A 29 10.11 4.16 1.68
CA ALA A 29 8.97 4.99 2.00
C ALA A 29 7.85 4.15 2.65
N PHE A 30 7.10 4.74 3.58
CA PHE A 30 5.97 4.04 4.21
C PHE A 30 4.95 3.53 3.18
N ALA A 31 4.71 4.28 2.11
CA ALA A 31 3.80 3.87 1.05
C ALA A 31 4.27 2.57 0.37
N GLU A 32 5.57 2.41 0.16
CA GLU A 32 6.15 1.18 -0.39
C GLU A 32 5.98 0.01 0.59
N ILE A 33 6.25 0.23 1.88
CA ILE A 33 6.11 -0.79 2.92
C ILE A 33 4.66 -1.30 2.98
N TYR A 34 3.68 -0.40 2.96
CA TYR A 34 2.27 -0.81 3.04
C TYR A 34 1.77 -1.44 1.74
N LEU A 35 2.30 -1.05 0.59
CA LEU A 35 2.01 -1.75 -0.66
C LEU A 35 2.62 -3.17 -0.65
N GLN A 36 3.85 -3.34 -0.14
CA GLN A 36 4.44 -4.67 0.03
C GLN A 36 3.63 -5.54 1.00
N LEU A 37 3.10 -4.97 2.07
CA LEU A 37 2.19 -5.68 2.96
C LEU A 37 0.92 -6.11 2.23
N ALA A 38 0.33 -5.26 1.38
CA ALA A 38 -0.82 -5.63 0.56
C ALA A 38 -0.47 -6.77 -0.42
N ILE A 39 0.72 -6.76 -1.02
CA ILE A 39 1.21 -7.83 -1.89
C ILE A 39 1.37 -9.15 -1.11
N ALA A 40 1.97 -9.11 0.07
CA ALA A 40 2.11 -10.28 0.92
C ALA A 40 0.74 -10.85 1.36
N LEU A 41 -0.22 -9.99 1.69
CA LEU A 41 -1.60 -10.40 2.01
C LEU A 41 -2.32 -11.03 0.82
N ALA A 42 -2.05 -10.59 -0.41
CA ALA A 42 -2.62 -11.18 -1.61
C ALA A 42 -2.30 -12.68 -1.74
N GLU A 43 -1.16 -13.15 -1.21
CA GLU A 43 -0.81 -14.58 -1.20
C GLU A 43 -1.75 -15.43 -0.32
N ARG A 44 -2.49 -14.82 0.60
CA ARG A 44 -3.55 -15.46 1.36
C ARG A 44 -4.82 -15.72 0.56
N SER A 45 -4.95 -15.08 -0.61
CA SER A 45 -6.15 -15.22 -1.44
C SER A 45 -6.35 -16.66 -1.90
N THR A 46 -7.57 -17.13 -1.78
CA THR A 46 -8.03 -18.44 -2.26
C THR A 46 -8.67 -18.36 -3.66
N CYS A 47 -8.73 -17.16 -4.24
CA CYS A 47 -9.25 -16.96 -5.59
C CYS A 47 -8.30 -17.53 -6.65
N ALA A 48 -8.79 -18.46 -7.44
CA ALA A 48 -8.01 -19.09 -8.51
C ALA A 48 -7.73 -18.14 -9.70
N ARG A 49 -8.34 -16.96 -9.74
CA ARG A 49 -8.29 -16.04 -10.90
C ARG A 49 -7.34 -14.89 -10.73
N LEU A 50 -7.41 -14.22 -9.58
CA LEU A 50 -6.59 -13.05 -9.29
C LEU A 50 -6.42 -12.95 -7.78
N LYS A 51 -5.19 -12.83 -7.32
CA LYS A 51 -4.86 -12.60 -5.92
C LYS A 51 -4.73 -11.10 -5.68
N VAL A 52 -5.54 -10.57 -4.79
CA VAL A 52 -5.56 -9.14 -4.44
C VAL A 52 -5.49 -8.97 -2.93
N GLY A 53 -4.67 -8.05 -2.49
CA GLY A 53 -4.55 -7.66 -1.08
C GLY A 53 -4.78 -6.17 -0.90
N THR A 54 -5.34 -5.79 0.25
CA THR A 54 -5.64 -4.41 0.62
C THR A 54 -5.19 -4.13 2.05
N VAL A 55 -4.59 -2.97 2.26
CA VAL A 55 -4.23 -2.44 3.59
C VAL A 55 -4.82 -1.04 3.72
N ILE A 56 -5.47 -0.76 4.85
CA ILE A 56 -5.97 0.56 5.22
C ILE A 56 -5.15 1.08 6.38
N THR A 57 -4.63 2.30 6.28
CA THR A 57 -3.80 2.92 7.33
C THR A 57 -4.32 4.27 7.76
N SER A 58 -3.83 4.79 8.89
CA SER A 58 -3.92 6.21 9.21
C SER A 58 -3.01 7.02 8.26
N THR A 59 -3.32 8.31 8.04
CA THR A 59 -2.56 9.17 7.11
C THR A 59 -1.17 9.55 7.62
N ASP A 60 -0.90 9.37 8.90
CA ASP A 60 0.43 9.51 9.50
C ASP A 60 1.27 8.21 9.43
N PHE A 61 0.73 7.16 8.80
CA PHE A 61 1.34 5.83 8.63
C PHE A 61 1.67 5.08 9.94
N ARG A 62 1.15 5.51 11.08
CA ARG A 62 1.48 4.90 12.38
C ARG A 62 0.60 3.71 12.74
N LYS A 63 -0.56 3.57 12.08
CA LYS A 63 -1.52 2.51 12.38
C LYS A 63 -2.00 1.82 11.11
N VAL A 64 -2.01 0.51 11.12
CA VAL A 64 -2.81 -0.30 10.20
C VAL A 64 -4.20 -0.39 10.81
N LEU A 65 -5.19 0.11 10.11
CA LEU A 65 -6.58 0.18 10.57
C LEU A 65 -7.38 -1.05 10.15
N ALA A 66 -7.06 -1.61 8.97
CA ALA A 66 -7.64 -2.85 8.49
C ALA A 66 -6.78 -3.48 7.40
N VAL A 67 -6.99 -4.77 7.20
CA VAL A 67 -6.41 -5.55 6.09
C VAL A 67 -7.48 -6.41 5.45
N GLY A 68 -7.31 -6.73 4.17
CA GLY A 68 -8.18 -7.63 3.43
C GLY A 68 -7.43 -8.34 2.30
N TYR A 69 -7.87 -9.51 1.96
CA TYR A 69 -7.50 -10.23 0.74
C TYR A 69 -8.76 -10.86 0.15
N ASN A 70 -8.78 -11.08 -1.15
CA ASN A 70 -9.98 -11.63 -1.79
C ASN A 70 -10.12 -13.13 -1.56
N GLY A 71 -11.35 -13.57 -1.37
CA GLY A 71 -11.69 -14.97 -1.07
C GLY A 71 -13.16 -15.16 -0.78
N ASN A 72 -13.55 -16.37 -0.46
CA ASN A 72 -14.92 -16.66 -0.07
C ASN A 72 -15.21 -16.20 1.36
N ALA A 73 -16.47 -16.12 1.74
CA ALA A 73 -16.90 -15.72 3.07
C ALA A 73 -16.46 -16.72 4.15
N THR A 74 -16.25 -16.23 5.37
CA THR A 74 -15.83 -17.05 6.51
C THR A 74 -16.81 -18.19 6.74
N GLY A 75 -16.29 -19.40 6.84
CA GLY A 75 -17.08 -20.62 7.05
C GLY A 75 -17.54 -21.31 5.76
N LEU A 76 -17.38 -20.66 4.59
CA LEU A 76 -17.61 -21.29 3.30
C LEU A 76 -16.32 -21.93 2.75
N PRO A 77 -16.42 -22.83 1.73
CA PRO A 77 -15.25 -23.42 1.13
C PRO A 77 -14.26 -22.38 0.59
N ASN A 78 -12.97 -22.58 0.81
CA ASN A 78 -11.90 -21.70 0.35
C ASN A 78 -11.63 -21.85 -1.16
N CYS A 79 -12.63 -21.57 -1.98
CA CYS A 79 -12.57 -21.61 -3.44
C CYS A 79 -13.50 -20.55 -4.05
N CYS A 80 -13.40 -20.36 -5.35
CA CYS A 80 -14.38 -19.55 -6.08
C CYS A 80 -15.73 -20.31 -6.18
N ASP A 81 -16.84 -19.60 -6.05
CA ASP A 81 -18.19 -20.18 -6.23
C ASP A 81 -18.49 -20.51 -7.70
N ARG A 82 -17.82 -19.77 -8.61
CA ARG A 82 -18.06 -19.83 -10.06
C ARG A 82 -16.76 -19.70 -10.85
N HIS A 83 -16.77 -20.25 -12.07
CA HIS A 83 -15.63 -20.12 -13.01
C HIS A 83 -15.82 -19.00 -14.04
N GLU A 84 -16.91 -18.23 -13.95
CA GLU A 84 -17.21 -17.15 -14.89
C GLU A 84 -16.24 -15.99 -14.84
N ALA A 85 -15.92 -15.44 -16.01
CA ALA A 85 -15.07 -14.28 -16.12
C ALA A 85 -15.74 -13.05 -15.49
N GLY A 86 -15.12 -12.49 -14.45
CA GLY A 86 -15.56 -11.26 -13.80
C GLY A 86 -16.52 -11.43 -12.64
N ASN A 87 -17.05 -12.63 -12.42
CA ASN A 87 -17.93 -12.92 -11.30
C ASN A 87 -17.64 -14.32 -10.73
N CYS A 88 -16.54 -14.42 -9.99
CA CYS A 88 -16.14 -15.70 -9.39
C CYS A 88 -16.84 -15.97 -8.04
N GLY A 89 -17.63 -15.02 -7.51
CA GLY A 89 -18.29 -15.12 -6.20
C GLY A 89 -17.42 -14.73 -5.00
N CYS A 90 -16.11 -14.59 -5.17
CA CYS A 90 -15.26 -14.14 -4.06
C CYS A 90 -15.57 -12.70 -3.69
N LEU A 91 -15.57 -12.41 -2.37
CA LEU A 91 -15.49 -11.06 -1.86
C LEU A 91 -14.14 -10.43 -2.28
N HIS A 92 -14.17 -9.18 -2.70
CA HIS A 92 -12.95 -8.47 -3.08
C HIS A 92 -12.12 -8.11 -1.85
N SER A 93 -10.82 -7.91 -2.03
CA SER A 93 -9.90 -7.57 -0.93
C SER A 93 -10.28 -6.26 -0.26
N GLU A 94 -10.69 -5.26 -1.04
CA GLU A 94 -11.14 -3.96 -0.57
C GLU A 94 -12.44 -4.09 0.25
N GLU A 95 -13.34 -4.95 -0.19
CA GLU A 95 -14.59 -5.23 0.52
C GLU A 95 -14.30 -5.87 1.89
N ASN A 96 -13.46 -6.90 1.94
CA ASN A 96 -13.01 -7.51 3.18
C ASN A 96 -12.28 -6.50 4.09
N ALA A 97 -11.43 -5.64 3.53
CA ALA A 97 -10.76 -4.59 4.31
C ALA A 97 -11.75 -3.56 4.88
N VAL A 98 -12.80 -3.20 4.14
CA VAL A 98 -13.86 -2.30 4.62
C VAL A 98 -14.67 -2.95 5.73
N ILE A 99 -15.03 -4.23 5.59
CA ILE A 99 -15.76 -5.01 6.62
C ILE A 99 -14.94 -5.12 7.91
N ASN A 100 -13.62 -5.32 7.79
CA ASN A 100 -12.71 -5.47 8.92
C ASN A 100 -12.32 -4.12 9.56
N CYS A 101 -12.71 -2.98 8.97
CA CYS A 101 -12.30 -1.67 9.44
C CYS A 101 -13.30 -1.13 10.47
N ASP A 102 -12.92 -1.18 11.75
CA ASP A 102 -13.66 -0.61 12.86
C ASP A 102 -13.29 0.85 13.18
N SER A 103 -12.37 1.42 12.38
CA SER A 103 -11.93 2.81 12.57
C SER A 103 -13.07 3.79 12.32
N PRO A 104 -13.24 4.79 13.20
CA PRO A 104 -14.26 5.83 13.03
C PRO A 104 -14.21 6.51 11.65
N ARG A 105 -15.37 6.85 11.10
CA ARG A 105 -15.47 7.45 9.76
C ARG A 105 -14.73 8.79 9.62
N PHE A 106 -14.58 9.54 10.70
CA PHE A 106 -13.88 10.83 10.69
C PHE A 106 -12.36 10.72 10.69
N ILE A 107 -11.80 9.55 10.96
CA ILE A 107 -10.35 9.33 10.87
C ILE A 107 -9.93 9.29 9.41
N GLU A 108 -8.91 10.08 9.09
CA GLU A 108 -8.33 10.11 7.75
C GLU A 108 -7.57 8.83 7.44
N LYS A 109 -7.74 8.32 6.23
CA LYS A 109 -7.25 7.02 5.81
C LYS A 109 -6.50 7.08 4.49
N TYR A 110 -5.45 6.27 4.37
CA TYR A 110 -4.87 5.85 3.10
C TYR A 110 -5.20 4.39 2.84
N VAL A 111 -5.38 4.06 1.58
CA VAL A 111 -5.67 2.68 1.13
C VAL A 111 -4.56 2.24 0.18
N PHE A 112 -4.03 1.05 0.42
CA PHE A 112 -3.03 0.39 -0.42
C PHE A 112 -3.64 -0.88 -0.97
N VAL A 113 -3.62 -1.06 -2.27
CA VAL A 113 -4.20 -2.22 -2.93
C VAL A 113 -3.32 -2.69 -4.08
N THR A 114 -3.21 -3.99 -4.28
CA THR A 114 -2.33 -4.53 -5.34
C THR A 114 -2.81 -4.22 -6.75
N HIS A 115 -4.12 -4.03 -6.94
CA HIS A 115 -4.72 -3.70 -8.23
C HIS A 115 -5.69 -2.53 -8.08
N LEU A 116 -5.80 -1.70 -9.13
CA LEU A 116 -6.77 -0.60 -9.14
C LEU A 116 -8.17 -1.12 -8.76
N PRO A 117 -8.84 -0.53 -7.76
CA PRO A 117 -10.17 -0.95 -7.34
C PRO A 117 -11.18 -0.91 -8.49
N CYS A 118 -12.07 -1.89 -8.57
CA CYS A 118 -13.20 -1.81 -9.49
C CYS A 118 -14.21 -0.73 -9.02
N SER A 119 -15.14 -0.35 -9.89
CA SER A 119 -16.15 0.69 -9.58
C SER A 119 -16.98 0.39 -8.33
N ALA A 120 -17.30 -0.88 -8.06
CA ALA A 120 -18.04 -1.29 -6.87
C ALA A 120 -17.20 -1.12 -5.60
N CYS A 121 -15.93 -1.53 -5.63
CA CYS A 121 -14.99 -1.33 -4.52
C CYS A 121 -14.66 0.13 -4.29
N ALA A 122 -14.50 0.93 -5.35
CA ALA A 122 -14.32 2.38 -5.22
C ALA A 122 -15.48 3.03 -4.44
N LYS A 123 -16.72 2.70 -4.75
CA LYS A 123 -17.89 3.19 -4.01
C LYS A 123 -17.89 2.76 -2.54
N ARG A 124 -17.44 1.53 -2.23
CA ARG A 124 -17.30 1.06 -0.85
C ARG A 124 -16.23 1.84 -0.08
N LEU A 125 -15.08 2.08 -0.72
CA LEU A 125 -13.99 2.88 -0.13
C LEU A 125 -14.41 4.34 0.09
N ILE A 126 -15.16 4.94 -0.84
CA ILE A 126 -15.74 6.28 -0.66
C ILE A 126 -16.68 6.27 0.56
N ASN A 127 -17.55 5.27 0.69
CA ASN A 127 -18.49 5.15 1.79
C ASN A 127 -17.84 4.74 3.13
N LEU A 128 -16.64 4.17 3.13
CA LEU A 128 -15.86 3.96 4.35
C LEU A 128 -15.63 5.29 5.09
N GLY A 129 -15.51 6.37 4.35
CA GLY A 129 -15.41 7.73 4.86
C GLY A 129 -13.97 8.18 5.13
N ASN A 130 -13.73 9.42 4.78
CA ASN A 130 -12.48 10.15 5.00
C ASN A 130 -11.22 9.46 4.43
N VAL A 131 -11.36 8.73 3.33
CA VAL A 131 -10.25 8.25 2.53
C VAL A 131 -9.65 9.45 1.78
N LYS A 132 -8.36 9.71 1.96
CA LYS A 132 -7.64 10.82 1.33
C LYS A 132 -6.90 10.37 0.08
N ARG A 133 -6.38 9.15 0.10
CA ARG A 133 -5.61 8.64 -1.03
C ARG A 133 -5.74 7.13 -1.16
N VAL A 134 -5.74 6.67 -2.42
CA VAL A 134 -5.66 5.26 -2.78
C VAL A 134 -4.36 5.05 -3.56
N TYR A 135 -3.53 4.12 -3.08
CA TYR A 135 -2.34 3.66 -3.77
C TYR A 135 -2.61 2.29 -4.37
N PHE A 136 -2.18 2.08 -5.61
CA PHE A 136 -2.28 0.77 -6.27
C PHE A 136 -1.01 0.46 -7.06
N GLU A 137 -0.75 -0.83 -7.32
CA GLU A 137 0.41 -1.27 -8.10
C GLU A 137 0.06 -1.51 -9.57
N LYS A 138 -0.93 -2.36 -9.82
CA LYS A 138 -1.29 -2.84 -11.16
C LYS A 138 -2.64 -2.28 -11.60
N ASP A 139 -2.76 -1.99 -12.88
CA ASP A 139 -4.04 -1.66 -13.46
C ASP A 139 -5.03 -2.82 -13.36
N TYR A 140 -6.30 -2.48 -13.35
CA TYR A 140 -7.39 -3.42 -13.49
C TYR A 140 -8.02 -3.25 -14.89
N ARG A 141 -8.88 -4.19 -15.32
CA ARG A 141 -9.52 -4.19 -16.66
C ARG A 141 -10.35 -2.94 -16.97
N SER A 142 -10.82 -2.17 -16.01
CA SER A 142 -11.48 -0.87 -16.17
C SER A 142 -10.84 0.16 -15.25
N ARG A 143 -10.73 1.38 -15.73
CA ARG A 143 -10.25 2.56 -14.99
C ARG A 143 -11.36 3.48 -14.52
N ASP A 144 -12.64 3.10 -14.62
CA ASP A 144 -13.81 3.91 -14.27
C ASP A 144 -13.77 4.38 -12.80
N SER A 145 -13.12 3.63 -11.92
CA SER A 145 -12.93 4.00 -10.51
C SER A 145 -12.15 5.30 -10.33
N LEU A 146 -11.24 5.65 -11.25
CA LEU A 146 -10.48 6.90 -11.18
C LEU A 146 -11.41 8.13 -11.25
N GLU A 147 -12.43 8.08 -12.11
CA GLU A 147 -13.42 9.16 -12.21
C GLU A 147 -14.25 9.26 -10.94
N LEU A 148 -14.64 8.14 -10.33
CA LEU A 148 -15.37 8.11 -9.07
C LEU A 148 -14.56 8.73 -7.93
N PHE A 149 -13.28 8.38 -7.80
CA PHE A 149 -12.39 8.94 -6.78
C PHE A 149 -12.15 10.43 -7.01
N ARG A 150 -11.92 10.84 -8.26
CA ARG A 150 -11.73 12.26 -8.63
C ARG A 150 -12.96 13.09 -8.29
N ALA A 151 -14.16 12.60 -8.57
CA ALA A 151 -15.42 13.30 -8.31
C ALA A 151 -15.65 13.65 -6.83
N VAL A 152 -15.03 12.91 -5.92
CA VAL A 152 -15.14 13.13 -4.46
C VAL A 152 -13.83 13.62 -3.82
N GLY A 153 -12.84 13.99 -4.63
CA GLY A 153 -11.58 14.57 -4.16
C GLY A 153 -10.62 13.55 -3.50
N ILE A 154 -10.75 12.26 -3.80
CA ILE A 154 -9.80 11.24 -3.36
C ILE A 154 -8.66 11.14 -4.37
N GLU A 155 -7.43 11.37 -3.90
CA GLU A 155 -6.24 11.24 -4.72
C GLU A 155 -5.93 9.77 -5.02
N VAL A 156 -5.54 9.45 -6.26
CA VAL A 156 -5.14 8.10 -6.65
C VAL A 156 -3.72 8.13 -7.19
N ARG A 157 -2.86 7.24 -6.68
CA ARG A 157 -1.47 7.13 -7.09
C ARG A 157 -1.11 5.70 -7.44
N GLN A 158 -0.48 5.52 -8.57
CA GLN A 158 0.13 4.25 -8.94
C GLN A 158 1.56 4.20 -8.38
N LEU A 159 1.87 3.13 -7.65
CA LEU A 159 3.22 2.83 -7.17
C LEU A 159 3.73 1.62 -7.96
N THR A 160 4.87 1.77 -8.61
CA THR A 160 5.57 0.60 -9.17
C THR A 160 6.44 0.01 -8.08
N SER A 161 6.19 -1.24 -7.67
CA SER A 161 7.05 -1.93 -6.73
C SER A 161 8.42 -2.20 -7.35
N GLY A 162 9.34 -1.25 -7.19
CA GLY A 162 10.76 -1.47 -7.42
C GLY A 162 11.42 -2.33 -6.35
N PHE A 163 10.67 -2.71 -5.31
CA PHE A 163 11.12 -3.53 -4.20
C PHE A 163 10.84 -5.02 -4.46
N ALA A 164 11.53 -5.60 -5.42
CA ALA A 164 11.88 -7.01 -5.27
C ALA A 164 12.76 -7.09 -4.03
N LEU A 165 12.56 -8.08 -3.16
CA LEU A 165 13.36 -8.41 -1.97
C LEU A 165 14.84 -8.73 -2.31
N GLN A 166 15.43 -8.03 -3.26
CA GLN A 166 16.82 -8.10 -3.69
C GLN A 166 17.38 -6.70 -3.69
N HIS A 167 18.07 -6.38 -2.60
CA HIS A 167 19.15 -5.40 -2.51
C HIS A 167 19.06 -4.09 -3.31
N LEU A 168 18.77 -2.98 -2.60
CA LEU A 168 19.49 -1.72 -2.74
C LEU A 168 19.59 -1.16 -4.17
N GLY A 169 18.74 -0.22 -4.56
CA GLY A 169 19.03 0.70 -5.64
C GLY A 169 18.04 0.74 -6.79
N GLY A 170 16.76 0.85 -6.53
CA GLY A 170 15.76 1.16 -7.56
C GLY A 170 14.90 2.34 -7.14
N GLU A 171 14.91 3.41 -7.93
CA GLU A 171 14.01 4.55 -7.73
C GLU A 171 12.56 4.08 -7.90
N SER A 172 11.76 4.21 -6.83
CA SER A 172 10.31 4.10 -6.95
C SER A 172 9.79 5.29 -7.75
N ARG A 173 9.22 5.01 -8.91
CA ARG A 173 8.56 6.06 -9.71
C ARG A 173 7.11 6.16 -9.28
N GLU A 174 6.78 7.23 -8.59
CA GLU A 174 5.42 7.61 -8.27
C GLU A 174 4.82 8.37 -9.48
N VAL A 175 3.72 7.85 -10.03
CA VAL A 175 2.98 8.52 -11.11
C VAL A 175 1.69 9.07 -10.51
N ILE A 176 1.51 10.38 -10.58
CA ILE A 176 0.24 11.05 -10.21
C ILE A 176 -0.71 10.91 -11.40
N LEU A 177 -1.90 10.38 -11.18
CA LEU A 177 -2.94 10.14 -12.18
C LEU A 177 -4.08 11.17 -12.10
#